data_6f65a76a4e074ccd21c9c99785f71f81
#
_entry.id   6f65a76a4e074ccd21c9c99785f71f81
#
_cell.length_a   1.000
_cell.length_b   1.000
_cell.length_c   1.000
_cell.angle_alpha   90.00
_cell.angle_beta   90.00
_cell.angle_gamma   90.00
#
_symmetry.space_group_name_H-M   'P 1'
#
loop_
_entity.id
_entity.type
_entity.pdbx_description
1 polymer ?
#
loop_
_entity_poly.entity_id
_entity_poly.type
_entity_poly.pdbx_seq_one_letter_code
_entity_poly.pdbx_strand_id
1 'polypeptide(L)'
;TKETLGFQAEAEQLLNLMIHSVYSHKEIFLRELVSNASDACDILRFETLMDSTLFEDDQGLTIRVGYDAQARTVTVSDNGIGMSRQEVVEHIGTIAKSGTQEFLQKLTGDQTKDAQLIGQFGVGFYSAFVVAERVTLVTRRAGLTAEHGVRWESTGRGDYTLETVHKDTRGTDVILHLHQAEDELLSSGRLRALLRKYSDHIALPILMKKDGTDEDEKVNQASALWARPKSEISEEQYQEFYKHVAHDFDPALAYTHAKVEGRREYTLLLFIPQHAPFDLGDRQHHRGIKLYVRRVFIMDDAEQLMPAYLRFVRGVVDSNDLPLNVSREILQQSTDVEAIRAESVKRILGL
;
A
#
# COMPACT_ATOMS: atom_id res chain seq x y z
N THR A 1 -24.99 -42.30 8.82
CA THR A 1 -25.15 -40.88 9.25
C THR A 1 -24.05 -40.03 8.58
N LYS A 2 -24.45 -38.99 7.86
CA LYS A 2 -23.52 -38.04 7.25
C LYS A 2 -23.25 -36.94 8.28
N GLU A 3 -22.01 -36.80 8.70
CA GLU A 3 -21.56 -35.71 9.56
C GLU A 3 -20.81 -34.68 8.76
N THR A 4 -21.03 -33.41 9.05
CA THR A 4 -20.24 -32.28 8.50
C THR A 4 -19.41 -31.72 9.65
N LEU A 5 -18.08 -31.86 9.56
CA LEU A 5 -17.14 -31.33 10.54
C LEU A 5 -16.42 -30.12 9.97
N GLY A 6 -16.15 -29.09 10.80
CA GLY A 6 -15.36 -27.93 10.45
C GLY A 6 -13.85 -28.26 10.50
N PHE A 7 -13.06 -27.63 9.61
CA PHE A 7 -11.61 -27.68 9.72
C PHE A 7 -11.14 -26.95 10.98
N GLN A 8 -10.14 -27.50 11.65
CA GLN A 8 -9.41 -26.83 12.72
C GLN A 8 -8.05 -26.37 12.19
N ALA A 9 -7.58 -25.22 12.63
CA ALA A 9 -6.33 -24.65 12.20
C ALA A 9 -5.43 -24.35 13.42
N GLU A 10 -4.14 -24.64 13.29
CA GLU A 10 -3.13 -24.23 14.25
C GLU A 10 -2.57 -22.86 13.88
N ALA A 11 -2.82 -21.85 14.74
CA ALA A 11 -2.48 -20.46 14.48
C ALA A 11 -0.99 -20.24 14.24
N GLU A 12 -0.12 -20.95 14.99
CA GLU A 12 1.33 -20.85 14.82
C GLU A 12 1.79 -21.33 13.44
N GLN A 13 1.27 -22.47 12.96
CA GLN A 13 1.62 -23.00 11.64
C GLN A 13 1.12 -22.11 10.51
N LEU A 14 -0.09 -21.54 10.66
CA LEU A 14 -0.62 -20.59 9.69
C LEU A 14 0.22 -19.32 9.62
N LEU A 15 0.60 -18.75 10.76
CA LEU A 15 1.48 -17.57 10.81
C LEU A 15 2.83 -17.86 10.17
N ASN A 16 3.45 -19.01 10.46
CA ASN A 16 4.71 -19.42 9.85
C ASN A 16 4.60 -19.55 8.32
N LEU A 17 3.52 -20.15 7.82
CA LEU A 17 3.27 -20.26 6.38
C LEU A 17 3.10 -18.86 5.75
N MET A 18 2.37 -17.96 6.41
CA MET A 18 2.16 -16.61 5.93
C MET A 18 3.46 -15.81 5.92
N ILE A 19 4.25 -15.88 6.97
CA ILE A 19 5.51 -15.14 7.11
C ILE A 19 6.55 -15.62 6.08
N HIS A 20 6.67 -16.94 5.88
CA HIS A 20 7.77 -17.51 5.10
C HIS A 20 7.42 -17.93 3.68
N SER A 21 6.15 -18.05 3.32
CA SER A 21 5.71 -18.59 2.03
C SER A 21 4.86 -17.64 1.20
N VAL A 22 4.20 -16.65 1.81
CA VAL A 22 3.30 -15.74 1.10
C VAL A 22 4.07 -14.59 0.44
N TYR A 23 5.13 -14.10 1.07
CA TYR A 23 5.88 -12.94 0.59
C TYR A 23 7.22 -13.35 -0.03
N SER A 24 7.40 -13.09 -1.33
CA SER A 24 8.65 -13.38 -2.05
C SER A 24 9.75 -12.37 -1.73
N HIS A 25 9.35 -11.14 -1.38
CA HIS A 25 10.27 -10.04 -1.06
C HIS A 25 10.00 -9.48 0.32
N LYS A 26 11.00 -9.56 1.21
CA LYS A 26 10.89 -9.04 2.59
C LYS A 26 10.50 -7.55 2.65
N GLU A 27 10.91 -6.75 1.68
CA GLU A 27 10.66 -5.31 1.59
C GLU A 27 9.16 -4.94 1.59
N ILE A 28 8.29 -5.89 1.26
CA ILE A 28 6.84 -5.70 1.17
C ILE A 28 6.22 -5.33 2.52
N PHE A 29 6.87 -5.69 3.64
CA PHE A 29 6.37 -5.31 4.96
C PHE A 29 6.06 -3.82 5.08
N LEU A 30 6.94 -2.96 4.55
CA LEU A 30 6.76 -1.52 4.64
C LEU A 30 5.59 -1.04 3.78
N ARG A 31 5.43 -1.61 2.58
CA ARG A 31 4.27 -1.36 1.73
C ARG A 31 2.96 -1.69 2.45
N GLU A 32 2.89 -2.86 3.08
CA GLU A 32 1.68 -3.32 3.77
C GLU A 32 1.36 -2.44 4.99
N LEU A 33 2.34 -2.11 5.82
CA LEU A 33 2.13 -1.26 6.99
C LEU A 33 1.71 0.17 6.61
N VAL A 34 2.34 0.76 5.58
CA VAL A 34 1.96 2.08 5.07
C VAL A 34 0.56 2.05 4.45
N SER A 35 0.19 0.98 3.75
CA SER A 35 -1.16 0.80 3.21
C SER A 35 -2.21 0.73 4.33
N ASN A 36 -1.93 -0.01 5.40
CA ASN A 36 -2.82 -0.09 6.57
C ASN A 36 -2.95 1.28 7.27
N ALA A 37 -1.86 2.02 7.40
CA ALA A 37 -1.86 3.37 7.94
C ALA A 37 -2.69 4.34 7.08
N SER A 38 -2.60 4.22 5.75
CA SER A 38 -3.42 4.98 4.81
C SER A 38 -4.91 4.65 4.97
N ASP A 39 -5.25 3.37 5.05
CA ASP A 39 -6.63 2.92 5.26
C ASP A 39 -7.21 3.47 6.59
N ALA A 40 -6.42 3.45 7.67
CA ALA A 40 -6.84 4.00 8.96
C ALA A 40 -7.15 5.50 8.89
N CYS A 41 -6.37 6.26 8.13
CA CYS A 41 -6.62 7.68 7.88
C CYS A 41 -7.87 7.91 7.02
N ASP A 42 -8.08 7.09 5.99
CA ASP A 42 -9.25 7.19 5.13
C ASP A 42 -10.54 6.82 5.89
N ILE A 43 -10.51 5.78 6.73
CA ILE A 43 -11.63 5.44 7.61
C ILE A 43 -11.97 6.61 8.54
N LEU A 44 -10.98 7.24 9.16
CA LEU A 44 -11.21 8.43 9.97
C LEU A 44 -11.88 9.54 9.16
N ARG A 45 -11.38 9.83 7.97
CA ARG A 45 -11.96 10.83 7.07
C ARG A 45 -13.43 10.56 6.76
N PHE A 46 -13.80 9.29 6.54
CA PHE A 46 -15.19 8.91 6.31
C PHE A 46 -16.05 9.03 7.56
N GLU A 47 -15.58 8.55 8.71
CA GLU A 47 -16.33 8.65 9.97
C GLU A 47 -16.54 10.11 10.39
N THR A 48 -15.58 11.00 10.11
CA THR A 48 -15.70 12.43 10.41
C THR A 48 -16.73 13.17 9.56
N LEU A 49 -17.20 12.60 8.47
CA LEU A 49 -18.37 13.15 7.74
C LEU A 49 -19.63 13.11 8.57
N MET A 50 -19.73 12.15 9.50
CA MET A 50 -20.87 12.02 10.42
C MET A 50 -20.59 12.66 11.77
N ASP A 51 -19.34 12.64 12.24
CA ASP A 51 -18.91 13.19 13.52
C ASP A 51 -17.53 13.86 13.42
N SER A 52 -17.51 15.15 13.14
CA SER A 52 -16.27 15.93 12.99
C SER A 52 -15.42 16.01 14.25
N THR A 53 -15.97 15.68 15.42
CA THR A 53 -15.21 15.68 16.69
C THR A 53 -14.14 14.59 16.76
N LEU A 54 -14.25 13.56 15.90
CA LEU A 54 -13.25 12.49 15.79
C LEU A 54 -11.89 12.98 15.31
N PHE A 55 -11.80 14.13 14.64
CA PHE A 55 -10.49 14.73 14.32
C PHE A 55 -9.73 15.20 15.56
N GLU A 56 -10.44 15.36 16.70
CA GLU A 56 -9.85 15.94 17.90
C GLU A 56 -9.18 17.30 17.57
N ASP A 57 -7.97 17.55 18.04
CA ASP A 57 -7.25 18.79 17.78
C ASP A 57 -6.34 18.74 16.53
N ASP A 58 -6.31 17.60 15.83
CA ASP A 58 -5.42 17.37 14.67
C ASP A 58 -6.19 16.94 13.42
N GLN A 59 -6.36 17.86 12.47
CA GLN A 59 -7.01 17.61 11.18
C GLN A 59 -6.03 17.18 10.08
N GLY A 60 -4.72 17.28 10.33
CA GLY A 60 -3.68 16.94 9.37
C GLY A 60 -3.37 15.44 9.35
N LEU A 61 -3.98 14.67 8.44
CA LEU A 61 -3.71 13.24 8.32
C LEU A 61 -2.33 12.98 7.72
N THR A 62 -1.52 12.22 8.44
CA THR A 62 -0.12 11.92 8.06
C THR A 62 0.28 10.49 8.44
N ILE A 63 1.23 9.96 7.70
CA ILE A 63 1.94 8.73 8.04
C ILE A 63 3.38 9.10 8.38
N ARG A 64 3.93 8.54 9.44
CA ARG A 64 5.33 8.75 9.84
C ARG A 64 6.08 7.43 9.80
N VAL A 65 7.29 7.45 9.25
CA VAL A 65 8.21 6.32 9.28
C VAL A 65 9.52 6.77 9.90
N GLY A 66 9.99 6.01 10.86
CA GLY A 66 11.24 6.31 11.57
C GLY A 66 11.98 5.04 11.96
N TYR A 67 13.22 5.22 12.41
CA TYR A 67 14.02 4.12 12.96
C TYR A 67 14.84 4.61 14.15
N ASP A 68 15.15 3.67 15.03
CA ASP A 68 16.10 3.87 16.13
C ASP A 68 17.20 2.79 16.00
N ALA A 69 18.41 3.23 15.67
CA ALA A 69 19.54 2.33 15.49
C ALA A 69 20.00 1.68 16.79
N GLN A 70 19.84 2.34 17.96
CA GLN A 70 20.23 1.79 19.25
C GLN A 70 19.23 0.75 19.74
N ALA A 71 17.94 1.06 19.65
CA ALA A 71 16.85 0.14 19.98
C ALA A 71 16.63 -0.92 18.89
N ARG A 72 17.25 -0.77 17.72
CA ARG A 72 17.09 -1.64 16.54
C ARG A 72 15.63 -1.76 16.11
N THR A 73 14.94 -0.64 16.02
CA THR A 73 13.53 -0.61 15.68
C THR A 73 13.26 0.23 14.42
N VAL A 74 12.24 -0.19 13.67
CA VAL A 74 11.57 0.64 12.66
C VAL A 74 10.15 0.85 13.12
N THR A 75 9.66 2.08 13.02
CA THR A 75 8.30 2.46 13.46
C THR A 75 7.53 3.03 12.28
N VAL A 76 6.31 2.56 12.10
CA VAL A 76 5.31 3.15 11.19
C VAL A 76 4.16 3.65 12.04
N SER A 77 3.87 4.94 11.96
CA SER A 77 2.84 5.63 12.75
C SER A 77 1.82 6.31 11.85
N ASP A 78 0.55 6.26 12.23
CA ASP A 78 -0.52 7.05 11.63
C ASP A 78 -1.30 7.81 12.72
N ASN A 79 -1.93 8.90 12.33
CA ASN A 79 -2.90 9.63 13.15
C ASN A 79 -4.34 9.41 12.64
N GLY A 80 -4.61 8.22 12.10
CA GLY A 80 -5.91 7.79 11.62
C GLY A 80 -6.90 7.42 12.74
N ILE A 81 -7.84 6.56 12.41
CA ILE A 81 -8.95 6.19 13.31
C ILE A 81 -8.48 5.47 14.58
N GLY A 82 -7.36 4.77 14.54
CA GLY A 82 -6.89 3.93 15.63
C GLY A 82 -7.84 2.75 15.94
N MET A 83 -7.58 2.06 17.04
CA MET A 83 -8.37 0.90 17.45
C MET A 83 -8.64 0.93 18.95
N SER A 84 -9.85 0.51 19.32
CA SER A 84 -10.21 0.15 20.70
C SER A 84 -9.63 -1.21 21.07
N ARG A 85 -9.66 -1.56 22.37
CA ARG A 85 -9.20 -2.88 22.84
C ARG A 85 -9.92 -4.04 22.14
N GLN A 86 -11.22 -3.91 21.94
CA GLN A 86 -12.02 -4.94 21.26
C GLN A 86 -11.60 -5.08 19.80
N GLU A 87 -11.42 -3.97 19.09
CA GLU A 87 -10.99 -3.98 17.68
C GLU A 87 -9.58 -4.57 17.52
N VAL A 88 -8.66 -4.32 18.46
CA VAL A 88 -7.32 -4.96 18.44
C VAL A 88 -7.45 -6.49 18.53
N VAL A 89 -8.28 -7.02 19.44
CA VAL A 89 -8.51 -8.47 19.55
C VAL A 89 -9.15 -9.03 18.27
N GLU A 90 -10.10 -8.31 17.69
CA GLU A 90 -10.84 -8.76 16.52
C GLU A 90 -10.03 -8.68 15.22
N HIS A 91 -9.25 -7.62 15.00
CA HIS A 91 -8.57 -7.37 13.74
C HIS A 91 -7.09 -7.76 13.73
N ILE A 92 -6.42 -7.64 14.88
CA ILE A 92 -4.99 -8.00 15.02
C ILE A 92 -4.82 -9.37 15.69
N GLY A 93 -5.70 -9.73 16.61
CA GLY A 93 -5.69 -11.03 17.27
C GLY A 93 -6.31 -12.16 16.46
N THR A 94 -6.95 -11.87 15.32
CA THR A 94 -7.59 -12.87 14.44
C THR A 94 -6.93 -12.86 13.08
N ILE A 95 -6.27 -13.96 12.70
CA ILE A 95 -5.57 -14.09 11.42
C ILE A 95 -6.58 -14.07 10.27
N ALA A 96 -6.24 -13.35 9.20
CA ALA A 96 -7.06 -13.16 7.99
C ALA A 96 -8.43 -12.48 8.24
N LYS A 97 -8.55 -11.69 9.30
CA LYS A 97 -9.69 -10.81 9.54
C LYS A 97 -9.30 -9.36 9.24
N SER A 98 -10.04 -8.70 8.37
CA SER A 98 -9.75 -7.32 7.93
C SER A 98 -10.82 -6.34 8.42
N GLY A 99 -10.43 -5.39 9.28
CA GLY A 99 -11.28 -4.27 9.66
C GLY A 99 -11.63 -3.36 8.48
N THR A 100 -10.71 -3.21 7.54
CA THR A 100 -10.92 -2.49 6.27
C THR A 100 -12.04 -3.14 5.44
N GLN A 101 -12.05 -4.47 5.34
CA GLN A 101 -13.11 -5.19 4.63
C GLN A 101 -14.46 -5.05 5.34
N GLU A 102 -14.49 -5.14 6.67
CA GLU A 102 -15.72 -4.93 7.46
C GLU A 102 -16.26 -3.51 7.29
N PHE A 103 -15.38 -2.51 7.24
CA PHE A 103 -15.77 -1.13 6.98
C PHE A 103 -16.36 -0.96 5.57
N LEU A 104 -15.73 -1.52 4.54
CA LEU A 104 -16.24 -1.49 3.16
C LEU A 104 -17.64 -2.09 3.04
N GLN A 105 -17.94 -3.15 3.79
CA GLN A 105 -19.27 -3.77 3.81
C GLN A 105 -20.36 -2.88 4.43
N LYS A 106 -19.98 -1.93 5.28
CA LYS A 106 -20.91 -0.96 5.90
C LYS A 106 -21.21 0.24 4.99
N LEU A 107 -20.35 0.50 4.01
CA LEU A 107 -20.55 1.57 3.04
C LEU A 107 -21.61 1.18 2.00
N THR A 108 -22.42 2.14 1.56
CA THR A 108 -23.48 1.94 0.57
C THR A 108 -23.36 2.90 -0.60
N GLY A 109 -23.73 2.44 -1.80
CA GLY A 109 -23.82 3.28 -3.00
C GLY A 109 -22.48 3.90 -3.42
N ASP A 110 -22.46 5.21 -3.68
CA ASP A 110 -21.29 5.93 -4.18
C ASP A 110 -20.15 6.03 -3.16
N GLN A 111 -20.43 5.93 -1.86
CA GLN A 111 -19.42 5.93 -0.81
C GLN A 111 -18.41 4.77 -0.96
N THR A 112 -18.86 3.62 -1.44
CA THR A 112 -17.98 2.46 -1.68
C THR A 112 -16.98 2.75 -2.80
N LYS A 113 -17.37 3.56 -3.80
CA LYS A 113 -16.51 3.97 -4.91
C LYS A 113 -15.46 5.00 -4.50
N ASP A 114 -15.83 5.89 -3.59
CA ASP A 114 -14.94 6.95 -3.11
C ASP A 114 -13.91 6.44 -2.09
N ALA A 115 -14.18 5.29 -1.45
CA ALA A 115 -13.29 4.68 -0.48
C ALA A 115 -12.11 3.97 -1.19
N GLN A 116 -10.93 4.57 -1.14
CA GLN A 116 -9.69 4.01 -1.72
C GLN A 116 -8.96 3.06 -0.76
N LEU A 117 -9.72 2.26 0.01
CA LEU A 117 -9.14 1.36 1.01
C LEU A 117 -8.40 0.18 0.38
N ILE A 118 -7.21 -0.13 0.87
CA ILE A 118 -6.24 -1.02 0.25
C ILE A 118 -6.26 -2.41 0.90
N GLY A 119 -6.33 -2.50 2.23
CA GLY A 119 -6.14 -3.71 3.03
C GLY A 119 -7.39 -4.59 3.14
N GLN A 120 -7.58 -5.54 2.21
CA GLN A 120 -8.78 -6.38 2.18
C GLN A 120 -8.60 -7.78 2.76
N PHE A 121 -7.37 -8.30 2.84
CA PHE A 121 -7.12 -9.71 3.17
C PHE A 121 -6.87 -9.99 4.65
N GLY A 122 -6.60 -8.95 5.46
CA GLY A 122 -6.32 -9.10 6.90
C GLY A 122 -5.01 -9.85 7.21
N VAL A 123 -4.08 -9.90 6.26
CA VAL A 123 -2.80 -10.62 6.39
C VAL A 123 -1.59 -9.71 6.28
N GLY A 124 -1.73 -8.52 5.70
CA GLY A 124 -0.62 -7.60 5.42
C GLY A 124 0.16 -7.20 6.68
N PHE A 125 -0.52 -7.02 7.81
CA PHE A 125 0.11 -6.71 9.09
C PHE A 125 1.18 -7.72 9.50
N TYR A 126 0.93 -9.02 9.29
CA TYR A 126 1.84 -10.08 9.70
C TYR A 126 3.11 -10.15 8.86
N SER A 127 3.17 -9.45 7.72
CA SER A 127 4.41 -9.29 6.95
C SER A 127 5.53 -8.62 7.76
N ALA A 128 5.19 -7.88 8.81
CA ALA A 128 6.14 -7.29 9.76
C ALA A 128 7.08 -8.33 10.38
N PHE A 129 6.60 -9.55 10.63
CA PHE A 129 7.40 -10.63 11.21
C PHE A 129 8.43 -11.22 10.25
N VAL A 130 8.39 -10.89 8.96
CA VAL A 130 9.47 -11.27 8.02
C VAL A 130 10.78 -10.58 8.38
N VAL A 131 10.73 -9.36 8.93
CA VAL A 131 11.90 -8.54 9.26
C VAL A 131 12.08 -8.33 10.76
N ALA A 132 11.07 -8.64 11.58
CA ALA A 132 11.05 -8.38 13.01
C ALA A 132 10.90 -9.67 13.83
N GLU A 133 11.71 -9.81 14.87
CA GLU A 133 11.59 -10.88 15.86
C GLU A 133 10.44 -10.64 16.85
N ARG A 134 10.01 -9.36 16.97
CA ARG A 134 8.92 -8.92 17.82
C ARG A 134 8.27 -7.68 17.24
N VAL A 135 6.96 -7.61 17.29
CA VAL A 135 6.17 -6.45 16.86
C VAL A 135 5.36 -5.94 18.03
N THR A 136 5.49 -4.64 18.31
CA THR A 136 4.67 -3.92 19.29
C THR A 136 3.74 -2.96 18.54
N LEU A 137 2.45 -3.01 18.86
CA LEU A 137 1.47 -2.08 18.32
C LEU A 137 0.89 -1.28 19.49
N VAL A 138 0.90 0.06 19.38
CA VAL A 138 0.29 0.97 20.35
C VAL A 138 -0.76 1.80 19.64
N THR A 139 -2.02 1.72 20.10
CA THR A 139 -3.13 2.35 19.39
C THR A 139 -4.15 2.96 20.34
N ARG A 140 -4.82 4.01 19.91
CA ARG A 140 -6.01 4.57 20.57
C ARG A 140 -7.02 4.99 19.49
N ARG A 141 -8.25 4.50 19.64
CA ARG A 141 -9.33 4.87 18.74
C ARG A 141 -9.72 6.34 18.94
N ALA A 142 -9.97 7.05 17.84
CA ALA A 142 -10.51 8.40 17.84
C ALA A 142 -11.81 8.48 18.66
N GLY A 143 -11.98 9.56 19.42
CA GLY A 143 -13.11 9.77 20.31
C GLY A 143 -13.01 9.09 21.68
N LEU A 144 -12.01 8.23 21.91
CA LEU A 144 -11.74 7.69 23.25
C LEU A 144 -10.70 8.55 23.98
N THR A 145 -10.78 8.58 25.33
CA THR A 145 -9.80 9.31 26.14
C THR A 145 -8.43 8.65 26.15
N ALA A 146 -7.40 9.39 26.53
CA ALA A 146 -6.00 8.93 26.55
C ALA A 146 -5.77 7.64 27.37
N GLU A 147 -6.60 7.38 28.38
CA GLU A 147 -6.54 6.19 29.24
C GLU A 147 -6.99 4.89 28.53
N HIS A 148 -7.59 5.01 27.35
CA HIS A 148 -8.05 3.88 26.54
C HIS A 148 -7.04 3.44 25.47
N GLY A 149 -5.79 3.88 25.57
CA GLY A 149 -4.72 3.37 24.74
C GLY A 149 -4.51 1.87 24.98
N VAL A 150 -4.12 1.16 23.92
CA VAL A 150 -3.90 -0.29 23.93
C VAL A 150 -2.53 -0.60 23.38
N ARG A 151 -1.77 -1.39 24.11
CA ARG A 151 -0.51 -1.98 23.66
C ARG A 151 -0.73 -3.46 23.40
N TRP A 152 -0.44 -3.87 22.20
CA TRP A 152 -0.39 -5.27 21.75
C TRP A 152 1.06 -5.62 21.41
N GLU A 153 1.49 -6.82 21.76
CA GLU A 153 2.84 -7.28 21.44
C GLU A 153 2.86 -8.77 21.20
N SER A 154 3.60 -9.21 20.16
CA SER A 154 3.78 -10.61 19.82
C SER A 154 5.15 -10.86 19.20
N THR A 155 5.61 -12.10 19.29
CA THR A 155 6.78 -12.64 18.55
C THR A 155 6.38 -13.43 17.30
N GLY A 156 5.09 -13.46 16.95
CA GLY A 156 4.59 -14.19 15.78
C GLY A 156 4.49 -15.71 15.97
N ARG A 157 4.56 -16.20 17.22
CA ARG A 157 4.52 -17.64 17.56
C ARG A 157 3.14 -18.13 18.03
N GLY A 158 2.08 -17.42 17.62
CA GLY A 158 0.72 -17.84 17.91
C GLY A 158 0.09 -17.24 19.17
N ASP A 159 0.85 -16.50 19.96
CA ASP A 159 0.38 -15.77 21.14
C ASP A 159 0.70 -14.27 21.06
N TYR A 160 0.00 -13.50 21.87
CA TYR A 160 0.23 -12.07 22.03
C TYR A 160 -0.14 -11.60 23.43
N THR A 161 0.44 -10.49 23.85
CA THR A 161 0.07 -9.79 25.08
C THR A 161 -0.76 -8.56 24.76
N LEU A 162 -1.65 -8.18 25.65
CA LEU A 162 -2.54 -7.04 25.51
C LEU A 162 -2.61 -6.25 26.81
N GLU A 163 -2.20 -5.00 26.79
CA GLU A 163 -2.13 -4.10 27.93
C GLU A 163 -2.90 -2.80 27.64
N THR A 164 -3.58 -2.25 28.65
CA THR A 164 -4.13 -0.89 28.57
C THR A 164 -3.06 0.10 28.96
N VAL A 165 -2.81 1.10 28.13
CA VAL A 165 -1.76 2.10 28.32
C VAL A 165 -2.32 3.50 28.12
N HIS A 166 -1.62 4.51 28.60
CA HIS A 166 -1.91 5.89 28.30
C HIS A 166 -1.36 6.24 26.90
N LYS A 167 -2.20 6.82 26.04
CA LYS A 167 -1.81 7.33 24.72
C LYS A 167 -2.57 8.62 24.43
N ASP A 168 -1.84 9.74 24.42
CA ASP A 168 -2.42 11.09 24.26
C ASP A 168 -3.09 11.30 22.90
N THR A 169 -2.47 10.78 21.84
CA THR A 169 -2.95 10.97 20.45
C THR A 169 -3.74 9.76 19.98
N ARG A 170 -4.74 9.98 19.10
CA ARG A 170 -5.38 8.92 18.33
C ARG A 170 -4.41 8.30 17.33
N GLY A 171 -4.83 7.20 16.70
CA GLY A 171 -4.05 6.51 15.66
C GLY A 171 -3.23 5.35 16.19
N THR A 172 -2.32 4.85 15.36
CA THR A 172 -1.59 3.62 15.61
C THR A 172 -0.10 3.79 15.35
N ASP A 173 0.72 3.27 16.27
CA ASP A 173 2.17 3.11 16.11
C ASP A 173 2.47 1.62 16.02
N VAL A 174 3.12 1.18 14.95
CA VAL A 174 3.62 -0.18 14.76
C VAL A 174 5.13 -0.16 14.85
N ILE A 175 5.68 -0.77 15.90
CA ILE A 175 7.10 -0.79 16.22
C ILE A 175 7.65 -2.18 15.94
N LEU A 176 8.56 -2.28 14.99
CA LEU A 176 9.22 -3.51 14.58
C LEU A 176 10.58 -3.61 15.27
N HIS A 177 10.77 -4.60 16.12
CA HIS A 177 12.06 -4.94 16.70
C HIS A 177 12.77 -5.90 15.75
N LEU A 178 13.77 -5.40 15.02
CA LEU A 178 14.34 -6.07 13.86
C LEU A 178 15.19 -7.28 14.22
N HIS A 179 15.15 -8.32 13.38
CA HIS A 179 16.16 -9.38 13.38
C HIS A 179 17.56 -8.80 13.13
N GLN A 180 18.60 -9.45 13.65
CA GLN A 180 19.98 -9.01 13.48
C GLN A 180 20.43 -8.92 12.01
N ALA A 181 19.84 -9.73 11.13
CA ALA A 181 20.15 -9.73 9.70
C ALA A 181 19.55 -8.54 8.93
N GLU A 182 18.71 -7.71 9.58
CA GLU A 182 17.95 -6.64 8.92
C GLU A 182 18.50 -5.24 9.20
N ASP A 183 19.77 -5.10 9.56
CA ASP A 183 20.42 -3.82 9.88
C ASP A 183 20.38 -2.81 8.72
N GLU A 184 20.25 -3.26 7.48
CA GLU A 184 20.06 -2.37 6.34
C GLU A 184 18.85 -1.45 6.46
N LEU A 185 17.82 -1.87 7.20
CA LEU A 185 16.60 -1.10 7.44
C LEU A 185 16.80 0.02 8.49
N LEU A 186 17.89 -0.01 9.25
CA LEU A 186 18.29 1.04 10.20
C LEU A 186 19.02 2.19 9.48
N SER A 187 18.49 2.59 8.33
CA SER A 187 19.05 3.63 7.47
C SER A 187 17.95 4.48 6.85
N SER A 188 18.05 5.79 7.00
CA SER A 188 17.10 6.73 6.38
C SER A 188 17.07 6.58 4.85
N GLY A 189 18.24 6.41 4.23
CA GLY A 189 18.35 6.22 2.77
C GLY A 189 17.62 4.97 2.28
N ARG A 190 17.75 3.85 3.01
CA ARG A 190 17.07 2.59 2.66
C ARG A 190 15.56 2.72 2.80
N LEU A 191 15.07 3.23 3.94
CA LEU A 191 13.64 3.41 4.16
C LEU A 191 13.02 4.38 3.14
N ARG A 192 13.69 5.49 2.83
CA ARG A 192 13.24 6.43 1.78
C ARG A 192 13.14 5.77 0.41
N ALA A 193 14.13 4.97 0.05
CA ALA A 193 14.11 4.25 -1.23
C ALA A 193 12.92 3.28 -1.31
N LEU A 194 12.62 2.56 -0.23
CA LEU A 194 11.47 1.67 -0.17
C LEU A 194 10.13 2.42 -0.23
N LEU A 195 10.00 3.52 0.53
CA LEU A 195 8.80 4.36 0.52
C LEU A 195 8.53 4.94 -0.87
N ARG A 196 9.56 5.45 -1.55
CA ARG A 196 9.44 5.95 -2.92
C ARG A 196 9.09 4.86 -3.91
N LYS A 197 9.64 3.65 -3.74
CA LYS A 197 9.34 2.53 -4.63
C LYS A 197 7.90 2.09 -4.53
N TYR A 198 7.37 1.91 -3.32
CA TYR A 198 6.09 1.23 -3.10
C TYR A 198 4.92 2.16 -2.78
N SER A 199 5.17 3.33 -2.20
CA SER A 199 4.16 4.19 -1.58
C SER A 199 4.22 5.65 -2.02
N ASP A 200 4.97 5.98 -3.08
CA ASP A 200 5.20 7.35 -3.53
C ASP A 200 3.92 8.12 -3.87
N HIS A 201 2.92 7.40 -4.36
CA HIS A 201 1.68 7.97 -4.89
C HIS A 201 0.46 7.82 -3.95
N ILE A 202 0.65 7.31 -2.75
CA ILE A 202 -0.39 7.33 -1.71
C ILE A 202 -0.77 8.80 -1.43
N ALA A 203 -2.07 9.07 -1.33
CA ALA A 203 -2.59 10.44 -1.27
C ALA A 203 -2.27 11.20 0.04
N LEU A 204 -1.66 10.53 1.01
CA LEU A 204 -1.26 11.09 2.30
C LEU A 204 0.23 11.42 2.32
N PRO A 205 0.66 12.49 3.00
CA PRO A 205 2.07 12.76 3.20
C PRO A 205 2.69 11.69 4.11
N ILE A 206 3.79 11.09 3.64
CA ILE A 206 4.64 10.22 4.44
C ILE A 206 5.83 11.05 4.92
N LEU A 207 5.98 11.15 6.22
CA LEU A 207 7.00 11.97 6.87
C LEU A 207 8.10 11.09 7.45
N MET A 208 9.33 11.55 7.33
CA MET A 208 10.49 11.02 8.03
C MET A 208 11.29 12.17 8.64
N LYS A 209 12.06 11.90 9.69
CA LYS A 209 13.04 12.86 10.20
C LYS A 209 14.09 13.16 9.12
N LYS A 210 14.39 14.42 8.95
CA LYS A 210 15.51 14.87 8.11
C LYS A 210 16.82 14.53 8.82
N ASP A 211 17.77 13.99 8.07
CA ASP A 211 19.03 13.52 8.62
C ASP A 211 19.75 14.60 9.44
N GLY A 212 20.08 14.25 10.70
CA GLY A 212 20.78 15.13 11.63
C GLY A 212 19.94 16.25 12.25
N THR A 213 18.62 16.25 12.08
CA THR A 213 17.71 17.23 12.68
C THR A 213 16.46 16.56 13.27
N ASP A 214 15.71 17.32 14.06
CA ASP A 214 14.39 16.89 14.57
C ASP A 214 13.23 17.31 13.64
N GLU A 215 13.54 17.93 12.51
CA GLU A 215 12.54 18.37 11.54
C GLU A 215 12.00 17.19 10.72
N ASP A 216 10.71 17.20 10.47
CA ASP A 216 10.08 16.24 9.56
C ASP A 216 10.18 16.74 8.13
N GLU A 217 10.42 15.82 7.20
CA GLU A 217 10.31 16.07 5.76
C GLU A 217 9.36 15.07 5.10
N LYS A 218 8.63 15.55 4.10
CA LYS A 218 7.80 14.69 3.26
C LYS A 218 8.69 13.91 2.28
N VAL A 219 8.60 12.58 2.31
CA VAL A 219 9.45 11.69 1.51
C VAL A 219 8.79 11.11 0.27
N ASN A 220 7.45 11.23 0.15
CA ASN A 220 6.68 10.79 -1.00
C ASN A 220 6.09 11.97 -1.77
N GLN A 221 5.65 11.75 -3.02
CA GLN A 221 4.96 12.76 -3.83
C GLN A 221 3.56 13.06 -3.29
N ALA A 222 2.91 12.08 -2.67
CA ALA A 222 1.53 12.13 -2.17
C ALA A 222 0.50 12.52 -3.25
N SER A 223 0.83 12.28 -4.51
CA SER A 223 -0.02 12.51 -5.66
C SER A 223 0.32 11.54 -6.79
N ALA A 224 -0.67 11.23 -7.61
CA ALA A 224 -0.50 10.43 -8.81
C ALA A 224 -0.91 11.27 -10.02
N LEU A 225 0.02 11.54 -10.94
CA LEU A 225 -0.28 12.34 -12.14
C LEU A 225 -1.46 11.77 -12.90
N TRP A 226 -1.48 10.46 -13.08
CA TRP A 226 -2.52 9.76 -13.83
C TRP A 226 -3.91 9.79 -13.18
N ALA A 227 -4.00 10.12 -11.88
CA ALA A 227 -5.26 10.24 -11.18
C ALA A 227 -5.88 11.65 -11.27
N ARG A 228 -5.11 12.63 -11.77
CA ARG A 228 -5.58 14.01 -11.95
C ARG A 228 -6.42 14.15 -13.22
N PRO A 229 -7.37 15.12 -13.25
CA PRO A 229 -8.06 15.49 -14.47
C PRO A 229 -7.07 15.90 -15.57
N LYS A 230 -7.29 15.44 -16.81
CA LYS A 230 -6.42 15.78 -17.95
C LYS A 230 -6.27 17.30 -18.16
N SER A 231 -7.34 18.05 -17.90
CA SER A 231 -7.36 19.50 -18.03
C SER A 231 -6.42 20.24 -17.07
N GLU A 232 -5.95 19.55 -16.02
CA GLU A 232 -5.04 20.11 -15.01
C GLU A 232 -3.59 19.66 -15.20
N ILE A 233 -3.30 18.92 -16.26
CA ILE A 233 -1.97 18.38 -16.55
C ILE A 233 -1.44 19.02 -17.81
N SER A 234 -0.28 19.70 -17.71
CA SER A 234 0.38 20.28 -18.87
C SER A 234 1.15 19.23 -19.67
N GLU A 235 1.47 19.55 -20.93
CA GLU A 235 2.29 18.69 -21.79
C GLU A 235 3.67 18.44 -21.17
N GLU A 236 4.27 19.46 -20.57
CA GLU A 236 5.57 19.36 -19.90
C GLU A 236 5.50 18.35 -18.75
N GLN A 237 4.42 18.34 -17.96
CA GLN A 237 4.22 17.39 -16.87
C GLN A 237 4.09 15.94 -17.37
N TYR A 238 3.41 15.72 -18.52
CA TYR A 238 3.36 14.39 -19.14
C TYR A 238 4.76 13.93 -19.58
N GLN A 239 5.54 14.81 -20.19
CA GLN A 239 6.88 14.47 -20.68
C GLN A 239 7.88 14.25 -19.54
N GLU A 240 7.83 15.04 -18.47
CA GLU A 240 8.64 14.81 -17.26
C GLU A 240 8.28 13.49 -16.58
N PHE A 241 6.99 13.19 -16.48
CA PHE A 241 6.53 11.92 -15.94
C PHE A 241 7.01 10.74 -16.78
N TYR A 242 6.94 10.84 -18.11
CA TYR A 242 7.48 9.82 -19.00
C TYR A 242 8.97 9.57 -18.75
N LYS A 243 9.78 10.62 -18.72
CA LYS A 243 11.23 10.50 -18.46
C LYS A 243 11.52 9.79 -17.14
N HIS A 244 10.74 10.10 -16.13
CA HIS A 244 10.87 9.46 -14.83
C HIS A 244 10.47 7.98 -14.85
N VAL A 245 9.34 7.63 -15.46
CA VAL A 245 8.81 6.25 -15.49
C VAL A 245 9.60 5.35 -16.42
N ALA A 246 9.98 5.87 -17.61
CA ALA A 246 10.73 5.13 -18.61
C ALA A 246 12.25 5.10 -18.33
N HIS A 247 12.74 5.97 -17.42
CA HIS A 247 14.16 6.27 -17.23
C HIS A 247 14.84 6.67 -18.55
N ASP A 248 14.14 7.49 -19.33
CA ASP A 248 14.56 8.00 -20.62
C ASP A 248 14.93 9.48 -20.48
N PHE A 249 15.81 9.97 -21.36
CA PHE A 249 16.19 11.38 -21.43
C PHE A 249 15.43 12.12 -22.52
N ASP A 250 14.98 11.40 -23.54
CA ASP A 250 14.21 11.95 -24.65
C ASP A 250 12.72 12.06 -24.29
N PRO A 251 11.96 12.93 -24.96
CA PRO A 251 10.51 13.01 -24.79
C PRO A 251 9.83 11.77 -25.41
N ALA A 252 8.62 11.46 -24.94
CA ALA A 252 7.78 10.46 -25.60
C ALA A 252 7.34 10.93 -26.98
N LEU A 253 7.26 10.01 -27.95
CA LEU A 253 6.71 10.27 -29.28
C LEU A 253 5.21 10.57 -29.23
N ALA A 254 4.47 9.78 -28.45
CA ALA A 254 3.05 9.92 -28.26
C ALA A 254 2.64 9.31 -26.90
N TYR A 255 1.47 9.68 -26.41
CA TYR A 255 0.91 9.09 -25.18
C TYR A 255 -0.62 9.05 -25.20
N THR A 256 -1.17 8.20 -24.39
CA THR A 256 -2.61 8.14 -24.11
C THR A 256 -2.85 8.14 -22.61
N HIS A 257 -3.73 9.05 -22.16
CA HIS A 257 -4.22 9.09 -20.79
C HIS A 257 -5.72 8.83 -20.80
N ALA A 258 -6.19 7.83 -20.05
CA ALA A 258 -7.60 7.46 -20.04
C ALA A 258 -8.01 6.96 -18.65
N LYS A 259 -9.15 7.44 -18.19
CA LYS A 259 -9.88 6.89 -17.06
C LYS A 259 -11.07 6.09 -17.59
N VAL A 260 -11.14 4.84 -17.23
CA VAL A 260 -12.25 3.94 -17.55
C VAL A 260 -13.08 3.76 -16.29
N GLU A 261 -14.37 4.08 -16.40
CA GLU A 261 -15.34 4.00 -15.31
C GLU A 261 -16.47 3.05 -15.68
N GLY A 262 -17.06 2.39 -14.69
CA GLY A 262 -18.19 1.49 -14.87
C GLY A 262 -18.07 0.22 -14.03
N ARG A 263 -18.25 -0.95 -14.65
CA ARG A 263 -18.08 -2.24 -13.96
C ARG A 263 -16.64 -2.50 -13.54
N ARG A 264 -15.70 -1.90 -14.26
CA ARG A 264 -14.25 -1.94 -14.00
C ARG A 264 -13.76 -0.51 -13.96
N GLU A 265 -12.99 -0.19 -12.92
CA GLU A 265 -12.42 1.15 -12.74
C GLU A 265 -10.90 1.09 -12.77
N TYR A 266 -10.32 1.74 -13.77
CA TYR A 266 -8.87 1.84 -13.91
C TYR A 266 -8.47 3.07 -14.72
N THR A 267 -7.24 3.50 -14.51
CA THR A 267 -6.61 4.58 -15.25
C THR A 267 -5.41 4.05 -16.02
N LEU A 268 -5.26 4.51 -17.26
CA LEU A 268 -4.12 4.22 -18.12
C LEU A 268 -3.39 5.51 -18.43
N LEU A 269 -2.09 5.54 -18.24
CA LEU A 269 -1.20 6.57 -18.78
C LEU A 269 -0.03 5.86 -19.44
N LEU A 270 -0.12 5.70 -20.78
CA LEU A 270 0.79 4.90 -21.58
C LEU A 270 1.50 5.79 -22.60
N PHE A 271 2.78 5.51 -22.83
CA PHE A 271 3.67 6.28 -23.68
C PHE A 271 4.33 5.39 -24.73
N ILE A 272 4.51 5.93 -25.93
CA ILE A 272 5.35 5.38 -26.98
C ILE A 272 6.67 6.14 -26.95
N PRO A 273 7.81 5.47 -26.70
CA PRO A 273 9.15 6.08 -26.74
C PRO A 273 9.44 6.65 -28.13
N GLN A 274 10.24 7.71 -28.20
CA GLN A 274 10.73 8.28 -29.48
C GLN A 274 11.71 7.35 -30.18
N HIS A 275 12.50 6.61 -29.40
CA HIS A 275 13.47 5.64 -29.86
C HIS A 275 13.19 4.25 -29.25
N ALA A 276 13.63 3.20 -29.94
CA ALA A 276 13.53 1.85 -29.39
C ALA A 276 14.30 1.77 -28.07
N PRO A 277 13.68 1.32 -26.96
CA PRO A 277 14.37 1.17 -25.69
C PRO A 277 15.56 0.21 -25.78
N PHE A 278 16.65 0.50 -25.08
CA PHE A 278 17.86 -0.33 -25.07
C PHE A 278 17.62 -1.76 -24.61
N ASP A 279 16.64 -1.95 -23.72
CA ASP A 279 16.23 -3.24 -23.16
C ASP A 279 15.25 -4.02 -24.06
N LEU A 280 14.91 -3.49 -25.25
CA LEU A 280 13.96 -4.12 -26.17
C LEU A 280 14.38 -5.53 -26.61
N GLY A 281 15.69 -5.78 -26.71
CA GLY A 281 16.27 -7.08 -27.07
C GLY A 281 16.48 -8.03 -25.89
N ASP A 282 16.46 -7.53 -24.66
CA ASP A 282 16.62 -8.34 -23.45
C ASP A 282 15.28 -8.94 -23.04
N ARG A 283 15.19 -10.28 -23.02
CA ARG A 283 13.98 -10.99 -22.62
C ARG A 283 13.84 -11.18 -21.11
N GLN A 284 14.88 -10.88 -20.33
CA GLN A 284 14.91 -11.16 -18.90
C GLN A 284 14.75 -9.89 -18.04
N HIS A 285 15.07 -8.72 -18.57
CA HIS A 285 15.10 -7.46 -17.81
C HIS A 285 14.39 -6.34 -18.59
N HIS A 286 13.10 -6.47 -18.83
CA HIS A 286 12.33 -5.37 -19.41
C HIS A 286 11.85 -4.41 -18.33
N ARG A 287 11.79 -3.15 -18.69
CA ARG A 287 10.98 -2.16 -17.98
C ARG A 287 9.73 -1.94 -18.82
N GLY A 288 8.63 -2.54 -18.39
CA GLY A 288 7.37 -2.48 -19.11
C GLY A 288 6.40 -1.45 -18.51
N ILE A 289 5.17 -1.89 -18.35
CA ILE A 289 4.10 -1.10 -17.72
C ILE A 289 4.16 -1.34 -16.21
N LYS A 290 4.21 -0.25 -15.44
CA LYS A 290 4.08 -0.29 -13.98
C LYS A 290 2.63 -0.49 -13.60
N LEU A 291 2.36 -1.51 -12.80
CA LEU A 291 1.03 -1.77 -12.25
C LEU A 291 0.92 -1.20 -10.86
N TYR A 292 -0.14 -0.42 -10.66
CA TYR A 292 -0.61 0.05 -9.38
C TYR A 292 -2.01 -0.50 -9.09
N VAL A 293 -2.32 -0.71 -7.84
CA VAL A 293 -3.67 -0.95 -7.35
C VAL A 293 -3.93 0.05 -6.24
N ARG A 294 -4.93 0.93 -6.46
CA ARG A 294 -5.25 2.04 -5.55
C ARG A 294 -4.01 2.86 -5.17
N ARG A 295 -3.22 3.25 -6.19
CA ARG A 295 -1.98 4.03 -6.07
C ARG A 295 -0.84 3.36 -5.32
N VAL A 296 -0.97 2.08 -4.96
CA VAL A 296 0.10 1.27 -4.37
C VAL A 296 0.79 0.49 -5.47
N PHE A 297 2.10 0.58 -5.52
CA PHE A 297 2.91 -0.13 -6.50
C PHE A 297 2.87 -1.64 -6.27
N ILE A 298 2.61 -2.38 -7.35
CA ILE A 298 2.52 -3.84 -7.35
C ILE A 298 3.72 -4.46 -8.06
N MET A 299 3.96 -4.07 -9.32
CA MET A 299 5.05 -4.62 -10.12
C MET A 299 5.49 -3.66 -11.24
N ASP A 300 6.71 -3.83 -11.71
CA ASP A 300 7.30 -2.99 -12.76
C ASP A 300 6.94 -3.45 -14.16
N ASP A 301 6.94 -4.72 -14.44
CA ASP A 301 6.72 -5.27 -15.77
C ASP A 301 5.48 -6.17 -15.76
N ALA A 302 4.33 -5.57 -15.96
CA ALA A 302 3.07 -6.29 -16.03
C ALA A 302 2.86 -6.86 -17.44
N GLU A 303 3.62 -7.92 -17.79
CA GLU A 303 3.56 -8.61 -19.10
C GLU A 303 2.14 -9.02 -19.50
N GLN A 304 1.29 -9.33 -18.52
CA GLN A 304 -0.10 -9.71 -18.74
C GLN A 304 -0.94 -8.56 -19.33
N LEU A 305 -0.52 -7.30 -19.08
CA LEU A 305 -1.25 -6.12 -19.52
C LEU A 305 -0.89 -5.64 -20.93
N MET A 306 0.21 -6.16 -21.52
CA MET A 306 0.64 -5.76 -22.86
C MET A 306 1.19 -6.97 -23.64
N PRO A 307 0.85 -7.14 -24.93
CA PRO A 307 1.43 -8.21 -25.73
C PRO A 307 2.90 -7.94 -26.05
N ALA A 308 3.68 -9.00 -26.27
CA ALA A 308 5.11 -8.93 -26.51
C ALA A 308 5.54 -8.03 -27.67
N TYR A 309 4.69 -7.87 -28.70
CA TYR A 309 4.99 -6.99 -29.82
C TYR A 309 4.86 -5.50 -29.50
N LEU A 310 4.24 -5.14 -28.35
CA LEU A 310 4.15 -3.78 -27.83
C LEU A 310 5.02 -3.58 -26.57
N ARG A 311 5.98 -4.46 -26.32
CA ARG A 311 6.84 -4.40 -25.11
C ARG A 311 7.68 -3.13 -24.98
N PHE A 312 7.74 -2.31 -26.03
CA PHE A 312 8.38 -0.98 -25.99
C PHE A 312 7.52 0.08 -25.29
N VAL A 313 6.22 -0.16 -25.10
CA VAL A 313 5.33 0.78 -24.41
C VAL A 313 5.75 0.92 -22.95
N ARG A 314 5.76 2.14 -22.45
CA ARG A 314 6.07 2.51 -21.07
C ARG A 314 4.85 3.17 -20.45
N GLY A 315 4.82 3.24 -19.14
CA GLY A 315 3.77 3.96 -18.43
C GLY A 315 3.20 3.21 -17.25
N VAL A 316 1.98 3.58 -16.89
CA VAL A 316 1.31 3.06 -15.70
C VAL A 316 -0.11 2.61 -16.00
N VAL A 317 -0.52 1.57 -15.30
CA VAL A 317 -1.91 1.14 -15.14
C VAL A 317 -2.21 1.16 -13.66
N ASP A 318 -3.28 1.83 -13.26
CA ASP A 318 -3.77 1.87 -11.89
C ASP A 318 -5.22 1.41 -11.86
N SER A 319 -5.49 0.32 -11.17
CA SER A 319 -6.82 -0.27 -11.08
C SER A 319 -7.33 -0.29 -9.64
N ASN A 320 -8.63 -0.03 -9.48
CA ASN A 320 -9.28 -0.14 -8.17
C ASN A 320 -9.68 -1.58 -7.82
N ASP A 321 -9.92 -2.42 -8.84
CA ASP A 321 -10.64 -3.70 -8.67
C ASP A 321 -9.87 -4.93 -9.14
N LEU A 322 -8.59 -4.78 -9.49
CA LEU A 322 -7.81 -5.88 -10.07
C LEU A 322 -7.60 -7.00 -9.04
N PRO A 323 -7.95 -8.25 -9.38
CA PRO A 323 -7.73 -9.37 -8.47
C PRO A 323 -6.24 -9.68 -8.37
N LEU A 324 -5.70 -9.49 -7.20
CA LEU A 324 -4.33 -9.85 -6.82
C LEU A 324 -4.36 -11.10 -5.95
N ASN A 325 -3.23 -11.81 -5.92
CA ASN A 325 -3.02 -12.85 -4.89
C ASN A 325 -2.87 -12.19 -3.49
N VAL A 326 -2.86 -13.01 -2.46
CA VAL A 326 -2.79 -12.56 -1.06
C VAL A 326 -1.56 -11.69 -0.79
N SER A 327 -0.41 -11.98 -1.41
CA SER A 327 0.82 -11.18 -1.28
C SER A 327 0.82 -9.91 -2.13
N ARG A 328 -0.14 -9.73 -3.03
CA ARG A 328 -0.17 -8.64 -4.02
C ARG A 328 1.09 -8.53 -4.88
N GLU A 329 1.74 -9.65 -5.15
CA GLU A 329 2.95 -9.71 -5.97
C GLU A 329 2.68 -10.31 -7.35
N ILE A 330 1.59 -11.05 -7.49
CA ILE A 330 1.23 -11.76 -8.72
C ILE A 330 -0.14 -11.32 -9.18
N LEU A 331 -0.19 -10.91 -10.44
CA LEU A 331 -1.43 -10.64 -11.14
C LEU A 331 -2.02 -11.97 -11.63
N GLN A 332 -3.21 -12.31 -11.14
CA GLN A 332 -3.91 -13.50 -11.61
C GLN A 332 -4.56 -13.25 -12.97
N GLN A 333 -4.48 -14.23 -13.87
CA GLN A 333 -5.24 -14.16 -15.12
C GLN A 333 -6.72 -14.09 -14.80
N SER A 334 -7.37 -13.06 -15.31
CA SER A 334 -8.79 -12.82 -15.11
C SER A 334 -9.38 -12.07 -16.30
N THR A 335 -10.69 -12.07 -16.43
CA THR A 335 -11.41 -11.28 -17.43
C THR A 335 -11.14 -9.77 -17.29
N ASP A 336 -10.74 -9.32 -16.12
CA ASP A 336 -10.42 -7.92 -15.87
C ASP A 336 -9.04 -7.55 -16.41
N VAL A 337 -8.05 -8.42 -16.23
CA VAL A 337 -6.71 -8.30 -16.84
C VAL A 337 -6.82 -8.30 -18.37
N GLU A 338 -7.59 -9.23 -18.94
CA GLU A 338 -7.82 -9.32 -20.39
C GLU A 338 -8.49 -8.05 -20.94
N ALA A 339 -9.47 -7.50 -20.23
CA ALA A 339 -10.14 -6.29 -20.65
C ALA A 339 -9.22 -5.05 -20.61
N ILE A 340 -8.41 -4.89 -19.53
CA ILE A 340 -7.41 -3.82 -19.44
C ILE A 340 -6.38 -3.95 -20.57
N ARG A 341 -5.90 -5.17 -20.83
CA ARG A 341 -4.99 -5.46 -21.94
C ARG A 341 -5.58 -5.07 -23.29
N ALA A 342 -6.81 -5.51 -23.58
CA ALA A 342 -7.47 -5.21 -24.85
C ALA A 342 -7.66 -3.70 -25.07
N GLU A 343 -8.08 -2.97 -24.04
CA GLU A 343 -8.24 -1.51 -24.10
C GLU A 343 -6.89 -0.81 -24.26
N SER A 344 -5.85 -1.24 -23.54
CA SER A 344 -4.48 -0.70 -23.65
C SER A 344 -3.95 -0.85 -25.07
N VAL A 345 -4.05 -2.05 -25.63
CA VAL A 345 -3.64 -2.34 -27.03
C VAL A 345 -4.40 -1.47 -28.02
N LYS A 346 -5.73 -1.40 -27.90
CA LYS A 346 -6.58 -0.58 -28.77
C LYS A 346 -6.17 0.89 -28.75
N ARG A 347 -5.87 1.44 -27.58
CA ARG A 347 -5.47 2.86 -27.45
C ARG A 347 -4.09 3.12 -28.02
N ILE A 348 -3.14 2.23 -27.78
CA ILE A 348 -1.78 2.37 -28.33
C ILE A 348 -1.78 2.27 -29.84
N LEU A 349 -2.54 1.33 -30.43
CA LEU A 349 -2.66 1.19 -31.89
C LEU A 349 -3.49 2.31 -32.53
N GLY A 350 -4.22 3.09 -31.75
CA GLY A 350 -5.00 4.24 -32.22
C GLY A 350 -4.26 5.58 -32.15
N LEU A 351 -3.04 5.63 -31.60
CA LEU A 351 -2.17 6.81 -31.59
C LEU A 351 -1.46 6.99 -32.91
#